data_d4a569807d3fea709fd74f976faa8900
#
_entry.id   d4a569807d3fea709fd74f976faa8900
#
_cell.length_a   1.000
_cell.length_b   1.000
_cell.length_c   1.000
_cell.angle_alpha   90.00
_cell.angle_beta   90.00
_cell.angle_gamma   90.00
#
_symmetry.space_group_name_H-M   'P 1'
#
loop_
_entity.id
_entity.type
_entity.pdbx_description
1 polymer ?
#
loop_
_entity_poly.entity_id
_entity_poly.type
_entity_poly.pdbx_seq_one_letter_code
_entity_poly.pdbx_strand_id
1 'polypeptide(L)'
;MRRCAAWVTEWSEKIRRNLPVKIFCFTCLLLLAVCIVTYGLIAWMMPVTYQADRNRVLSEQAESLIQELSKTTLSACGPLLEKFASDYDAQVSILDETGQPVAGTKDLAQTEEEEGRVTFSQIQTEEGMTLQTNDSIHITQTVATPFSFQGSQDVYQLMVVGRIRGVNQAMEALGKLWPWLLASVVSVSILGSFFYARYVTRLSRAMGALQGANEALRRDMEREREMERQRMEFFAAASHELKTPITIVKGQLGGMLDGVGVYADRERYLARSLQVMGSMERLVGELLTLSRMEGEKVRRSIKPLNLTDLLTACVEEYTDLFAQKEQTLHVSLAPDLQVPGEWNLLSKAVCNLLTNGAMYSPDGAELFLSAREEGEQIYFSLENTGVHLSEERIPHLFEAFYRGEGSRNRQTGGSGLGLYLVKRILEYHCGEIRIRNTAAGVCVEVWLPRTNSTETTTSC
;
A
#
# COMPACT_ATOMS: atom_id res chain seq x y z
N MET A 1 16.13 -26.12 -31.08
CA MET A 1 15.13 -26.45 -30.03
C MET A 1 15.56 -26.08 -28.60
N ARG A 2 16.82 -26.32 -28.12
CA ARG A 2 17.23 -26.00 -26.72
C ARG A 2 17.19 -24.49 -26.34
N ARG A 3 17.44 -23.56 -27.27
CA ARG A 3 17.39 -22.11 -27.02
C ARG A 3 15.96 -21.58 -26.84
N CYS A 4 14.95 -22.14 -27.52
CA CYS A 4 13.55 -21.77 -27.34
C CYS A 4 13.00 -22.23 -26.00
N ALA A 5 13.40 -23.44 -25.53
CA ALA A 5 12.95 -23.93 -24.23
C ALA A 5 13.49 -23.10 -23.05
N ALA A 6 14.75 -22.64 -23.12
CA ALA A 6 15.34 -21.78 -22.09
C ALA A 6 14.67 -20.38 -22.06
N TRP A 7 14.30 -19.83 -23.23
CA TRP A 7 13.61 -18.55 -23.32
C TRP A 7 12.17 -18.63 -22.76
N VAL A 8 11.48 -19.74 -22.99
CA VAL A 8 10.13 -19.99 -22.44
C VAL A 8 10.15 -20.16 -20.92
N THR A 9 11.16 -20.83 -20.37
CA THR A 9 11.30 -20.99 -18.91
C THR A 9 11.65 -19.67 -18.22
N GLU A 10 12.54 -18.88 -18.78
CA GLU A 10 12.91 -17.55 -18.26
C GLU A 10 11.72 -16.58 -18.33
N TRP A 11 10.92 -16.64 -19.41
CA TRP A 11 9.68 -15.87 -19.56
C TRP A 11 8.59 -16.32 -18.57
N SER A 12 8.46 -17.61 -18.33
CA SER A 12 7.49 -18.15 -17.37
C SER A 12 7.80 -17.74 -15.93
N GLU A 13 9.08 -17.69 -15.54
CA GLU A 13 9.49 -17.17 -14.23
C GLU A 13 9.27 -15.66 -14.09
N LYS A 14 9.53 -14.88 -15.14
CA LYS A 14 9.27 -13.43 -15.18
C LYS A 14 7.77 -13.10 -15.10
N ILE A 15 6.94 -13.90 -15.77
CA ILE A 15 5.47 -13.83 -15.67
C ILE A 15 5.01 -14.18 -14.27
N ARG A 16 5.62 -15.19 -13.63
CA ARG A 16 5.23 -15.68 -12.32
C ARG A 16 5.51 -14.67 -11.18
N ARG A 17 6.49 -13.78 -11.34
CA ARG A 17 6.89 -12.77 -10.35
C ARG A 17 6.16 -11.42 -10.48
N ASN A 18 5.68 -11.05 -11.66
CA ASN A 18 5.12 -9.72 -11.89
C ASN A 18 3.62 -9.77 -12.15
N LEU A 19 2.81 -9.34 -11.19
CA LEU A 19 1.34 -9.25 -11.30
C LEU A 19 0.86 -8.53 -12.57
N PRO A 20 1.43 -7.36 -12.98
CA PRO A 20 1.04 -6.68 -14.21
C PRO A 20 1.24 -7.52 -15.47
N VAL A 21 2.33 -8.30 -15.54
CA VAL A 21 2.62 -9.17 -16.68
C VAL A 21 1.64 -10.34 -16.73
N LYS A 22 1.26 -10.91 -15.59
CA LYS A 22 0.21 -11.95 -15.54
C LYS A 22 -1.12 -11.46 -16.07
N ILE A 23 -1.56 -10.29 -15.61
CA ILE A 23 -2.81 -9.69 -16.04
C ILE A 23 -2.76 -9.38 -17.53
N PHE A 24 -1.63 -8.82 -18.02
CA PHE A 24 -1.43 -8.57 -19.46
C PHE A 24 -1.54 -9.85 -20.29
N CYS A 25 -0.83 -10.92 -19.92
CA CYS A 25 -0.88 -12.19 -20.65
C CYS A 25 -2.28 -12.83 -20.61
N PHE A 26 -2.94 -12.80 -19.46
CA PHE A 26 -4.28 -13.37 -19.30
C PHE A 26 -5.31 -12.61 -20.13
N THR A 27 -5.32 -11.28 -20.13
CA THR A 27 -6.23 -10.47 -20.93
C THR A 27 -5.97 -10.62 -22.44
N CYS A 28 -4.72 -10.70 -22.86
CA CYS A 28 -4.38 -11.00 -24.26
C CYS A 28 -4.93 -12.36 -24.69
N LEU A 29 -4.72 -13.38 -23.88
CA LEU A 29 -5.15 -14.76 -24.17
C LEU A 29 -6.68 -14.87 -24.21
N LEU A 30 -7.39 -14.20 -23.28
CA LEU A 30 -8.83 -14.16 -23.25
C LEU A 30 -9.42 -13.49 -24.51
N LEU A 31 -8.91 -12.32 -24.87
CA LEU A 31 -9.36 -11.60 -26.06
C LEU A 31 -9.10 -12.41 -27.33
N LEU A 32 -7.96 -13.06 -27.45
CA LEU A 32 -7.62 -13.91 -28.57
C LEU A 32 -8.56 -15.12 -28.64
N ALA A 33 -8.89 -15.74 -27.53
CA ALA A 33 -9.85 -16.86 -27.46
C ALA A 33 -11.25 -16.42 -27.92
N VAL A 34 -11.74 -15.27 -27.44
CA VAL A 34 -13.04 -14.71 -27.88
C VAL A 34 -13.06 -14.47 -29.40
N CYS A 35 -11.99 -13.95 -29.96
CA CYS A 35 -11.90 -13.70 -31.39
C CYS A 35 -11.86 -14.98 -32.22
N ILE A 36 -11.16 -16.01 -31.78
CA ILE A 36 -11.17 -17.33 -32.45
C ILE A 36 -12.58 -17.93 -32.44
N VAL A 37 -13.27 -17.87 -31.29
CA VAL A 37 -14.63 -18.40 -31.17
C VAL A 37 -15.60 -17.63 -32.05
N THR A 38 -15.57 -16.31 -32.06
CA THR A 38 -16.48 -15.49 -32.88
C THR A 38 -16.24 -15.72 -34.37
N TYR A 39 -14.98 -15.79 -34.82
CA TYR A 39 -14.65 -16.11 -36.19
C TYR A 39 -15.10 -17.51 -36.57
N GLY A 40 -14.83 -18.51 -35.73
CA GLY A 40 -15.27 -19.90 -35.96
C GLY A 40 -16.79 -20.00 -36.08
N LEU A 41 -17.55 -19.27 -35.30
CA LEU A 41 -19.00 -19.22 -35.34
C LEU A 41 -19.52 -18.58 -36.63
N ILE A 42 -18.90 -17.48 -37.07
CA ILE A 42 -19.21 -16.82 -38.34
C ILE A 42 -18.90 -17.76 -39.51
N ALA A 43 -17.73 -18.38 -39.56
CA ALA A 43 -17.33 -19.31 -40.61
C ALA A 43 -18.22 -20.54 -40.67
N TRP A 44 -18.74 -21.01 -39.54
CA TRP A 44 -19.67 -22.14 -39.46
C TRP A 44 -21.10 -21.77 -39.88
N MET A 45 -21.60 -20.59 -39.45
CA MET A 45 -22.98 -20.18 -39.76
C MET A 45 -23.17 -19.66 -41.19
N MET A 46 -22.15 -19.00 -41.77
CA MET A 46 -22.23 -18.32 -43.05
C MET A 46 -22.68 -19.26 -44.20
N PRO A 47 -22.11 -20.48 -44.39
CA PRO A 47 -22.57 -21.39 -45.44
C PRO A 47 -24.04 -21.79 -45.29
N VAL A 48 -24.45 -22.07 -44.05
CA VAL A 48 -25.83 -22.55 -43.76
C VAL A 48 -26.87 -21.47 -44.04
N THR A 49 -26.63 -20.25 -43.60
CA THR A 49 -27.58 -19.14 -43.78
C THR A 49 -27.63 -18.68 -45.25
N TYR A 50 -26.49 -18.64 -45.93
CA TYR A 50 -26.44 -18.27 -47.35
C TYR A 50 -27.13 -19.29 -48.25
N GLN A 51 -26.94 -20.58 -47.96
CA GLN A 51 -27.65 -21.66 -48.68
C GLN A 51 -29.17 -21.58 -48.48
N ALA A 52 -29.64 -21.41 -47.24
CA ALA A 52 -31.05 -21.31 -46.93
C ALA A 52 -31.75 -20.16 -47.64
N ASP A 53 -31.10 -18.97 -47.68
CA ASP A 53 -31.68 -17.78 -48.35
C ASP A 53 -31.70 -17.93 -49.89
N ARG A 54 -30.61 -18.43 -50.49
CA ARG A 54 -30.59 -18.74 -51.92
C ARG A 54 -31.64 -19.76 -52.32
N ASN A 55 -31.84 -20.79 -51.52
CA ASN A 55 -32.83 -21.84 -51.78
C ASN A 55 -34.23 -21.27 -51.80
N ARG A 56 -34.57 -20.39 -50.85
CA ARG A 56 -35.87 -19.75 -50.79
C ARG A 56 -36.11 -18.88 -52.04
N VAL A 57 -35.13 -18.07 -52.41
CA VAL A 57 -35.24 -17.19 -53.60
C VAL A 57 -35.38 -18.00 -54.89
N LEU A 58 -34.60 -19.06 -55.07
CA LEU A 58 -34.71 -19.94 -56.24
C LEU A 58 -36.07 -20.63 -56.33
N SER A 59 -36.61 -21.11 -55.19
CA SER A 59 -37.93 -21.77 -55.15
C SER A 59 -39.05 -20.78 -55.49
N GLU A 60 -39.06 -19.58 -54.89
CA GLU A 60 -40.05 -18.52 -55.20
C GLU A 60 -40.03 -18.10 -56.68
N GLN A 61 -38.85 -18.00 -57.25
CA GLN A 61 -38.70 -17.62 -58.66
C GLN A 61 -39.01 -18.76 -59.64
N ALA A 62 -38.74 -20.01 -59.24
CA ALA A 62 -39.16 -21.20 -60.02
C ALA A 62 -40.70 -21.33 -60.08
N GLU A 63 -41.39 -21.01 -58.98
CA GLU A 63 -42.89 -20.97 -59.00
C GLU A 63 -43.42 -19.87 -59.94
N SER A 64 -42.78 -18.68 -59.96
CA SER A 64 -43.12 -17.62 -60.89
C SER A 64 -42.91 -18.04 -62.35
N LEU A 65 -41.77 -18.70 -62.62
CA LEU A 65 -41.52 -19.24 -63.98
C LEU A 65 -42.58 -20.29 -64.40
N ILE A 66 -43.04 -21.15 -63.52
CA ILE A 66 -44.06 -22.13 -63.76
C ILE A 66 -45.36 -21.47 -64.14
N GLN A 67 -45.76 -20.38 -63.49
CA GLN A 67 -46.93 -19.61 -63.80
C GLN A 67 -46.87 -18.98 -65.21
N GLU A 68 -45.66 -18.56 -65.66
CA GLU A 68 -45.49 -18.07 -67.00
C GLU A 68 -45.44 -19.17 -68.05
N LEU A 69 -44.83 -20.32 -67.75
CA LEU A 69 -44.75 -21.50 -68.61
C LEU A 69 -46.10 -22.10 -68.83
N SER A 70 -46.96 -22.13 -67.77
CA SER A 70 -48.38 -22.68 -67.88
C SER A 70 -49.26 -21.90 -68.83
N LYS A 71 -48.89 -20.66 -69.19
CA LYS A 71 -49.63 -19.81 -70.15
C LYS A 71 -49.03 -19.86 -71.56
N THR A 72 -47.94 -20.62 -71.76
CA THR A 72 -47.22 -20.72 -73.04
C THR A 72 -47.30 -22.13 -73.59
N THR A 73 -46.93 -22.32 -74.83
CA THR A 73 -46.80 -23.63 -75.46
C THR A 73 -45.36 -24.14 -75.40
N LEU A 74 -45.16 -25.46 -75.50
CA LEU A 74 -43.87 -26.10 -75.46
C LEU A 74 -42.87 -25.52 -76.50
N SER A 75 -43.38 -25.15 -77.72
CA SER A 75 -42.53 -24.58 -78.76
C SER A 75 -42.08 -23.15 -78.50
N ALA A 76 -42.76 -22.45 -77.59
CA ALA A 76 -42.48 -21.05 -77.29
C ALA A 76 -41.76 -20.81 -75.92
N CYS A 77 -41.43 -21.86 -75.17
CA CYS A 77 -40.84 -21.78 -73.83
C CYS A 77 -39.33 -21.42 -73.86
N GLY A 78 -38.60 -21.67 -74.93
CA GLY A 78 -37.12 -21.46 -75.02
C GLY A 78 -36.59 -20.09 -74.52
N PRO A 79 -37.16 -18.99 -75.05
CA PRO A 79 -36.67 -17.64 -74.60
C PRO A 79 -36.91 -17.35 -73.10
N LEU A 80 -37.94 -17.93 -72.48
CA LEU A 80 -38.23 -17.76 -71.08
C LEU A 80 -37.23 -18.55 -70.22
N LEU A 81 -36.87 -19.76 -70.66
CA LEU A 81 -35.85 -20.56 -69.97
C LEU A 81 -34.48 -19.95 -70.02
N GLU A 82 -34.07 -19.41 -71.24
CA GLU A 82 -32.78 -18.73 -71.37
C GLU A 82 -32.69 -17.46 -70.54
N LYS A 83 -33.76 -16.66 -70.51
CA LYS A 83 -33.80 -15.48 -69.64
C LYS A 83 -33.66 -15.82 -68.16
N PHE A 84 -34.42 -16.79 -67.67
CA PHE A 84 -34.33 -17.22 -66.29
C PHE A 84 -32.94 -17.77 -65.97
N ALA A 85 -32.39 -18.58 -66.85
CA ALA A 85 -31.01 -19.12 -66.67
C ALA A 85 -29.95 -18.04 -66.55
N SER A 86 -30.08 -16.97 -67.37
CA SER A 86 -29.19 -15.81 -67.32
C SER A 86 -29.37 -14.96 -66.07
N ASP A 87 -30.61 -14.68 -65.68
CA ASP A 87 -30.93 -13.80 -64.55
C ASP A 87 -30.55 -14.41 -63.19
N TYR A 88 -30.61 -15.74 -63.06
CA TYR A 88 -30.41 -16.45 -61.78
C TYR A 88 -29.18 -17.36 -61.75
N ASP A 89 -28.31 -17.35 -62.80
CA ASP A 89 -27.16 -18.26 -62.95
C ASP A 89 -27.53 -19.70 -62.61
N ALA A 90 -28.64 -20.15 -63.25
CA ALA A 90 -29.23 -21.48 -63.00
C ALA A 90 -29.39 -22.22 -64.32
N GLN A 91 -29.25 -23.51 -64.35
CA GLN A 91 -29.60 -24.34 -65.48
C GLN A 91 -31.08 -24.77 -65.29
N VAL A 92 -31.83 -24.63 -66.35
CA VAL A 92 -33.25 -24.97 -66.34
C VAL A 92 -33.53 -26.01 -67.42
N SER A 93 -34.19 -27.05 -67.06
CA SER A 93 -34.63 -28.11 -67.96
C SER A 93 -36.08 -28.51 -67.68
N ILE A 94 -36.82 -28.84 -68.71
CA ILE A 94 -38.17 -29.40 -68.63
C ILE A 94 -38.08 -30.86 -68.99
N LEU A 95 -38.57 -31.70 -68.05
CA LEU A 95 -38.63 -33.18 -68.23
C LEU A 95 -40.04 -33.63 -68.50
N ASP A 96 -40.18 -34.67 -69.23
CA ASP A 96 -41.47 -35.39 -69.42
C ASP A 96 -41.80 -36.37 -68.29
N GLU A 97 -42.92 -37.06 -68.38
CA GLU A 97 -43.33 -38.09 -67.36
C GLU A 97 -42.33 -39.23 -67.26
N THR A 98 -41.50 -39.45 -68.26
CA THR A 98 -40.48 -40.51 -68.29
C THR A 98 -39.07 -39.97 -67.77
N GLY A 99 -38.98 -38.69 -67.40
CA GLY A 99 -37.77 -38.06 -66.95
C GLY A 99 -36.77 -37.68 -68.06
N GLN A 100 -37.20 -37.67 -69.32
CA GLN A 100 -36.38 -37.27 -70.45
C GLN A 100 -36.51 -35.77 -70.72
N PRO A 101 -35.40 -35.03 -71.00
CA PRO A 101 -35.45 -33.58 -71.23
C PRO A 101 -36.15 -33.30 -72.60
N VAL A 102 -37.24 -32.55 -72.54
CA VAL A 102 -38.02 -32.12 -73.75
C VAL A 102 -37.57 -30.71 -74.16
N ALA A 103 -37.24 -29.86 -73.23
CA ALA A 103 -36.73 -28.53 -73.50
C ALA A 103 -35.76 -28.12 -72.38
N GLY A 104 -34.71 -27.30 -72.67
CA GLY A 104 -33.74 -26.81 -71.66
C GLY A 104 -32.69 -25.88 -72.25
N THR A 105 -31.89 -25.26 -71.39
CA THR A 105 -30.77 -24.46 -71.81
C THR A 105 -29.60 -25.34 -72.26
N LYS A 106 -28.91 -24.95 -73.35
CA LYS A 106 -28.01 -25.78 -74.17
C LYS A 106 -26.79 -26.42 -73.52
N ASP A 107 -26.52 -26.24 -72.23
CA ASP A 107 -25.27 -26.63 -71.58
C ASP A 107 -25.27 -27.96 -70.81
N LEU A 108 -26.39 -28.70 -70.84
CA LEU A 108 -26.41 -30.02 -70.14
C LEU A 108 -25.76 -31.16 -70.94
N ALA A 109 -25.54 -30.97 -72.24
CA ALA A 109 -25.01 -32.04 -73.11
C ALA A 109 -23.48 -32.07 -73.27
N GLN A 110 -22.76 -31.04 -72.84
CA GLN A 110 -21.29 -30.97 -73.06
C GLN A 110 -20.44 -31.22 -71.80
N THR A 111 -21.06 -31.33 -70.60
CA THR A 111 -20.32 -31.57 -69.36
C THR A 111 -20.15 -33.06 -69.04
N GLU A 112 -20.73 -33.97 -69.83
CA GLU A 112 -20.63 -35.43 -69.56
C GLU A 112 -19.32 -36.08 -70.03
N GLU A 113 -18.49 -35.39 -70.82
CA GLU A 113 -17.27 -36.04 -71.39
C GLU A 113 -15.94 -35.69 -70.66
N GLU A 114 -15.89 -34.66 -69.78
CA GLU A 114 -14.63 -34.25 -69.17
C GLU A 114 -14.44 -34.51 -67.65
N GLU A 115 -15.50 -34.77 -66.89
CA GLU A 115 -15.33 -35.06 -65.45
C GLU A 115 -16.20 -36.22 -64.97
N GLY A 116 -15.56 -37.31 -64.66
CA GLY A 116 -15.93 -38.55 -63.95
C GLY A 116 -17.39 -38.73 -63.51
N ARG A 117 -17.91 -39.94 -63.82
CA ARG A 117 -19.20 -40.51 -63.42
C ARG A 117 -19.84 -39.87 -62.18
N VAL A 118 -20.79 -39.02 -62.38
CA VAL A 118 -21.67 -38.50 -61.31
C VAL A 118 -22.65 -39.57 -60.88
N THR A 119 -22.56 -40.04 -59.65
CA THR A 119 -23.51 -41.00 -59.09
C THR A 119 -24.62 -40.24 -58.41
N PHE A 120 -25.83 -40.33 -58.96
CA PHE A 120 -27.04 -39.74 -58.37
C PHE A 120 -27.60 -40.69 -57.30
N SER A 121 -27.74 -40.21 -56.07
CA SER A 121 -28.56 -40.89 -55.06
C SER A 121 -29.93 -40.19 -54.92
N GLN A 122 -30.98 -40.93 -55.12
CA GLN A 122 -32.36 -40.46 -55.06
C GLN A 122 -32.82 -40.43 -53.60
N ILE A 123 -33.13 -39.27 -53.05
CA ILE A 123 -33.81 -39.14 -51.76
C ILE A 123 -35.17 -38.49 -52.02
N GLN A 124 -36.23 -39.25 -51.77
CA GLN A 124 -37.63 -38.78 -51.88
C GLN A 124 -38.01 -38.12 -50.55
N THR A 125 -38.30 -36.82 -50.55
CA THR A 125 -38.94 -36.10 -49.44
C THR A 125 -40.34 -35.63 -49.86
N GLU A 126 -41.26 -35.49 -48.90
CA GLU A 126 -42.66 -35.17 -49.13
C GLU A 126 -42.96 -33.84 -49.84
N GLU A 127 -41.93 -32.97 -49.96
CA GLU A 127 -42.00 -31.59 -50.53
C GLU A 127 -41.27 -31.40 -51.86
N GLY A 128 -40.75 -32.44 -52.50
CA GLY A 128 -40.03 -32.38 -53.77
C GLY A 128 -38.78 -33.28 -53.82
N MET A 129 -38.35 -33.59 -55.03
CA MET A 129 -37.20 -34.47 -55.25
C MET A 129 -35.90 -33.67 -55.18
N THR A 130 -35.07 -33.89 -54.16
CA THR A 130 -33.77 -33.27 -54.04
C THR A 130 -32.72 -34.28 -54.46
N LEU A 131 -31.98 -34.00 -55.54
CA LEU A 131 -30.85 -34.81 -55.97
C LEU A 131 -29.58 -34.25 -55.37
N GLN A 132 -28.88 -35.01 -54.57
CA GLN A 132 -27.60 -34.64 -54.00
C GLN A 132 -26.47 -35.37 -54.76
N THR A 133 -25.58 -34.63 -55.43
CA THR A 133 -24.40 -35.24 -56.03
C THR A 133 -23.25 -35.19 -55.03
N ASN A 134 -22.52 -36.27 -54.91
CA ASN A 134 -21.44 -36.46 -53.96
C ASN A 134 -20.09 -36.06 -54.53
N ASP A 135 -20.03 -34.96 -55.30
CA ASP A 135 -18.77 -34.42 -55.75
C ASP A 135 -18.34 -33.22 -54.90
N SER A 136 -17.17 -33.27 -54.35
CA SER A 136 -16.67 -32.43 -53.26
C SER A 136 -16.48 -30.96 -53.61
N ILE A 137 -16.91 -30.50 -54.78
CA ILE A 137 -16.63 -29.13 -55.27
C ILE A 137 -17.91 -28.35 -55.67
N HIS A 138 -19.04 -29.01 -56.01
CA HIS A 138 -20.28 -28.31 -56.44
C HIS A 138 -21.51 -28.87 -55.77
N ILE A 139 -22.03 -28.19 -54.74
CA ILE A 139 -23.36 -28.45 -54.20
C ILE A 139 -24.35 -27.82 -55.17
N THR A 140 -25.01 -28.63 -56.00
CA THR A 140 -26.11 -28.20 -56.87
C THR A 140 -27.42 -28.48 -56.19
N GLN A 141 -28.30 -27.49 -56.14
CA GLN A 141 -29.64 -27.71 -55.65
C GLN A 141 -30.61 -27.80 -56.83
N THR A 142 -31.42 -28.84 -56.80
CA THR A 142 -32.41 -29.09 -57.81
C THR A 142 -33.79 -28.91 -57.24
N VAL A 143 -34.58 -28.04 -57.81
CA VAL A 143 -36.02 -27.89 -57.52
C VAL A 143 -36.75 -28.50 -58.68
N ALA A 144 -37.52 -29.56 -58.39
CA ALA A 144 -38.37 -30.25 -59.39
C ALA A 144 -39.84 -29.99 -59.06
N THR A 145 -40.53 -29.25 -59.85
CA THR A 145 -41.94 -28.90 -59.63
C THR A 145 -42.78 -29.29 -60.84
N PRO A 146 -43.88 -30.07 -60.69
CA PRO A 146 -44.75 -30.49 -61.81
C PRO A 146 -45.60 -29.32 -62.29
N PHE A 147 -45.78 -29.20 -63.57
CA PHE A 147 -46.67 -28.24 -64.22
C PHE A 147 -47.21 -28.76 -65.59
N SER A 148 -48.19 -28.08 -66.19
CA SER A 148 -48.71 -28.41 -67.49
C SER A 148 -48.77 -27.18 -68.40
N PHE A 149 -48.42 -27.31 -69.69
CA PHE A 149 -48.50 -26.24 -70.68
C PHE A 149 -49.96 -25.97 -71.10
N GLN A 150 -50.24 -24.81 -71.64
CA GLN A 150 -51.54 -24.42 -72.17
C GLN A 150 -51.94 -25.31 -73.36
N GLY A 151 -53.01 -26.04 -73.17
CA GLY A 151 -53.55 -26.97 -74.21
C GLY A 151 -52.95 -28.37 -74.23
N SER A 152 -52.04 -28.74 -73.36
CA SER A 152 -51.56 -30.13 -73.16
C SER A 152 -52.23 -30.76 -71.93
N GLN A 153 -52.53 -32.07 -71.98
CA GLN A 153 -52.94 -32.83 -70.80
C GLN A 153 -51.74 -33.55 -70.11
N ASP A 154 -50.54 -33.40 -70.69
CA ASP A 154 -49.37 -34.07 -70.19
C ASP A 154 -48.76 -33.23 -69.05
N VAL A 155 -48.22 -33.92 -68.01
CA VAL A 155 -47.55 -33.27 -66.89
C VAL A 155 -46.05 -33.25 -67.12
N TYR A 156 -45.50 -32.10 -67.07
CA TYR A 156 -44.03 -31.84 -67.20
C TYR A 156 -43.46 -31.50 -65.84
N GLN A 157 -42.15 -31.75 -65.65
CA GLN A 157 -41.45 -31.34 -64.48
C GLN A 157 -40.43 -30.29 -64.81
N LEU A 158 -40.50 -29.11 -64.13
CA LEU A 158 -39.45 -28.05 -64.20
C LEU A 158 -38.34 -28.42 -63.28
N MET A 159 -37.17 -28.63 -63.84
CA MET A 159 -35.90 -28.86 -63.07
C MET A 159 -35.02 -27.64 -63.18
N VAL A 160 -34.77 -27.01 -61.98
CA VAL A 160 -33.90 -25.85 -61.88
C VAL A 160 -32.67 -26.25 -61.06
N VAL A 161 -31.49 -26.13 -61.67
CA VAL A 161 -30.22 -26.48 -61.03
C VAL A 161 -29.43 -25.19 -60.83
N GLY A 162 -29.35 -24.68 -59.60
CA GLY A 162 -28.58 -23.47 -59.27
C GLY A 162 -27.09 -23.77 -59.10
N ARG A 163 -26.24 -23.02 -59.77
CA ARG A 163 -24.78 -23.08 -59.56
C ARG A 163 -24.40 -22.30 -58.31
N ILE A 164 -23.81 -22.98 -57.30
CA ILE A 164 -23.38 -22.33 -56.04
C ILE A 164 -21.96 -21.77 -56.17
N ARG A 165 -21.66 -20.99 -57.22
CA ARG A 165 -20.38 -20.28 -57.35
C ARG A 165 -20.18 -19.21 -56.28
N GLY A 166 -21.27 -18.60 -55.81
CA GLY A 166 -21.20 -17.47 -54.86
C GLY A 166 -20.69 -17.83 -53.47
N VAL A 167 -20.98 -19.07 -52.96
CA VAL A 167 -20.49 -19.49 -51.63
C VAL A 167 -18.99 -19.67 -51.61
N ASN A 168 -18.46 -20.33 -52.66
CA ASN A 168 -17.01 -20.53 -52.77
C ASN A 168 -16.24 -19.20 -52.91
N GLN A 169 -16.77 -18.23 -53.67
CA GLN A 169 -16.20 -16.90 -53.81
C GLN A 169 -16.23 -16.11 -52.49
N ALA A 170 -17.33 -16.21 -51.73
CA ALA A 170 -17.49 -15.57 -50.44
C ALA A 170 -16.52 -16.19 -49.39
N MET A 171 -16.40 -17.52 -49.40
CA MET A 171 -15.44 -18.23 -48.54
C MET A 171 -13.99 -17.91 -48.90
N GLU A 172 -13.65 -17.80 -50.18
CA GLU A 172 -12.31 -17.41 -50.62
C GLU A 172 -12.02 -15.96 -50.23
N ALA A 173 -12.95 -15.03 -50.39
CA ALA A 173 -12.81 -13.65 -49.92
C ALA A 173 -12.62 -13.56 -48.41
N LEU A 174 -13.39 -14.33 -47.65
CA LEU A 174 -13.26 -14.43 -46.20
C LEU A 174 -11.89 -14.96 -45.80
N GLY A 175 -11.38 -15.98 -46.52
CA GLY A 175 -10.06 -16.52 -46.35
C GLY A 175 -8.93 -15.50 -46.60
N LYS A 176 -9.09 -14.64 -47.59
CA LYS A 176 -8.14 -13.55 -47.88
C LYS A 176 -8.17 -12.44 -46.83
N LEU A 177 -9.29 -12.18 -46.18
CA LEU A 177 -9.42 -11.17 -45.13
C LEU A 177 -8.98 -11.68 -43.74
N TRP A 178 -8.94 -12.98 -43.55
CA TRP A 178 -8.58 -13.63 -42.28
C TRP A 178 -7.27 -13.13 -41.66
N PRO A 179 -6.14 -13.06 -42.36
CA PRO A 179 -4.88 -12.61 -41.78
C PRO A 179 -4.96 -11.15 -41.27
N TRP A 180 -5.68 -10.29 -41.99
CA TRP A 180 -5.86 -8.89 -41.57
C TRP A 180 -6.78 -8.74 -40.37
N LEU A 181 -7.85 -9.51 -40.31
CA LEU A 181 -8.72 -9.57 -39.13
C LEU A 181 -7.95 -10.07 -37.91
N LEU A 182 -7.21 -11.14 -38.06
CA LEU A 182 -6.37 -11.67 -36.98
C LEU A 182 -5.32 -10.68 -36.53
N ALA A 183 -4.64 -10.01 -37.43
CA ALA A 183 -3.65 -8.98 -37.13
C ALA A 183 -4.27 -7.79 -36.37
N SER A 184 -5.44 -7.32 -36.79
CA SER A 184 -6.15 -6.21 -36.12
C SER A 184 -6.56 -6.57 -34.70
N VAL A 185 -7.12 -7.77 -34.52
CA VAL A 185 -7.52 -8.28 -33.21
C VAL A 185 -6.34 -8.42 -32.26
N VAL A 186 -5.25 -9.03 -32.73
CA VAL A 186 -4.02 -9.16 -31.95
C VAL A 186 -3.48 -7.80 -31.55
N SER A 187 -3.45 -6.84 -32.48
CA SER A 187 -2.98 -5.48 -32.22
C SER A 187 -3.84 -4.77 -31.17
N VAL A 188 -5.16 -4.82 -31.28
CA VAL A 188 -6.08 -4.21 -30.30
C VAL A 188 -5.95 -4.91 -28.92
N SER A 189 -5.80 -6.24 -28.91
CA SER A 189 -5.60 -7.01 -27.68
C SER A 189 -4.31 -6.61 -26.97
N ILE A 190 -3.21 -6.47 -27.72
CA ILE A 190 -1.91 -6.04 -27.17
C ILE A 190 -2.01 -4.64 -26.59
N LEU A 191 -2.57 -3.69 -27.34
CA LEU A 191 -2.73 -2.30 -26.91
C LEU A 191 -3.62 -2.21 -25.67
N GLY A 192 -4.79 -2.83 -25.70
CA GLY A 192 -5.73 -2.84 -24.57
C GLY A 192 -5.11 -3.42 -23.30
N SER A 193 -4.44 -4.57 -23.42
CA SER A 193 -3.76 -5.21 -22.31
C SER A 193 -2.59 -4.38 -21.75
N PHE A 194 -1.85 -3.70 -22.63
CA PHE A 194 -0.77 -2.78 -22.22
C PHE A 194 -1.30 -1.61 -21.39
N PHE A 195 -2.36 -0.95 -21.88
CA PHE A 195 -2.98 0.16 -21.13
C PHE A 195 -3.59 -0.30 -19.82
N TYR A 196 -4.27 -1.44 -19.82
CA TYR A 196 -4.84 -2.02 -18.60
C TYR A 196 -3.77 -2.37 -17.55
N ALA A 197 -2.70 -3.05 -17.97
CA ALA A 197 -1.58 -3.38 -17.08
C ALA A 197 -0.92 -2.11 -16.49
N ARG A 198 -0.75 -1.07 -17.31
CA ARG A 198 -0.21 0.23 -16.87
C ARG A 198 -1.15 0.93 -15.87
N TYR A 199 -2.46 0.87 -16.09
CA TYR A 199 -3.46 1.42 -15.18
C TYR A 199 -3.46 0.70 -13.83
N VAL A 200 -3.49 -0.63 -13.82
CA VAL A 200 -3.44 -1.45 -12.58
C VAL A 200 -2.14 -1.20 -11.81
N THR A 201 -1.01 -1.09 -12.50
CA THR A 201 0.28 -0.79 -11.85
C THR A 201 0.28 0.59 -11.20
N ARG A 202 -0.30 1.61 -11.84
CA ARG A 202 -0.44 2.95 -11.26
C ARG A 202 -1.34 2.92 -10.01
N LEU A 203 -2.47 2.24 -10.10
CA LEU A 203 -3.41 2.11 -8.99
C LEU A 203 -2.78 1.38 -7.79
N SER A 204 -2.07 0.28 -8.05
CA SER A 204 -1.36 -0.48 -7.00
C SER A 204 -0.29 0.35 -6.30
N ARG A 205 0.48 1.16 -7.05
CA ARG A 205 1.49 2.07 -6.47
C ARG A 205 0.83 3.17 -5.62
N ALA A 206 -0.27 3.74 -6.10
CA ALA A 206 -1.02 4.77 -5.35
C ALA A 206 -1.61 4.19 -4.05
N MET A 207 -2.17 2.98 -4.10
CA MET A 207 -2.64 2.28 -2.90
C MET A 207 -1.50 1.98 -1.92
N GLY A 208 -0.36 1.51 -2.40
CA GLY A 208 0.82 1.26 -1.56
C GLY A 208 1.35 2.54 -0.89
N ALA A 209 1.39 3.65 -1.62
CA ALA A 209 1.78 4.96 -1.06
C ALA A 209 0.78 5.44 0.01
N LEU A 210 -0.52 5.28 -0.24
CA LEU A 210 -1.57 5.65 0.72
C LEU A 210 -1.52 4.80 2.00
N GLN A 211 -1.27 3.49 1.86
CA GLN A 211 -1.09 2.60 3.01
C GLN A 211 0.14 3.01 3.84
N GLY A 212 1.28 3.27 3.17
CA GLY A 212 2.49 3.74 3.86
C GLY A 212 2.28 5.06 4.59
N ALA A 213 1.59 6.03 3.97
CA ALA A 213 1.25 7.30 4.61
C ALA A 213 0.31 7.11 5.81
N ASN A 214 -0.67 6.21 5.71
CA ASN A 214 -1.61 5.92 6.81
C ASN A 214 -0.89 5.24 7.99
N GLU A 215 0.03 4.31 7.72
CA GLU A 215 0.84 3.69 8.78
C GLU A 215 1.77 4.69 9.46
N ALA A 216 2.40 5.61 8.69
CA ALA A 216 3.21 6.68 9.26
C ALA A 216 2.38 7.59 10.16
N LEU A 217 1.22 8.03 9.69
CA LEU A 217 0.30 8.87 10.46
C LEU A 217 -0.18 8.17 11.75
N ARG A 218 -0.48 6.88 11.68
CA ARG A 218 -0.85 6.11 12.89
C ARG A 218 0.28 6.08 13.93
N ARG A 219 1.53 5.85 13.48
CA ARG A 219 2.69 5.87 14.39
C ARG A 219 2.89 7.24 15.03
N ASP A 220 2.71 8.31 14.26
CA ASP A 220 2.81 9.67 14.79
C ASP A 220 1.70 9.98 15.79
N MET A 221 0.46 9.59 15.50
CA MET A 221 -0.66 9.71 16.44
C MET A 221 -0.46 8.89 17.72
N GLU A 222 0.11 7.68 17.63
CA GLU A 222 0.42 6.86 18.80
C GLU A 222 1.50 7.51 19.66
N ARG A 223 2.54 8.08 19.04
CA ARG A 223 3.59 8.85 19.75
C ARG A 223 3.01 10.08 20.44
N GLU A 224 2.15 10.83 19.74
CA GLU A 224 1.50 12.02 20.30
C GLU A 224 0.61 11.66 21.51
N ARG A 225 -0.18 10.60 21.39
CA ARG A 225 -1.01 10.08 22.51
C ARG A 225 -0.18 9.64 23.71
N GLU A 226 0.94 8.97 23.44
CA GLU A 226 1.83 8.55 24.53
C GLU A 226 2.47 9.75 25.22
N MET A 227 2.93 10.76 24.47
CA MET A 227 3.43 12.01 25.06
C MET A 227 2.35 12.75 25.86
N GLU A 228 1.13 12.80 25.36
CA GLU A 228 0.01 13.43 26.06
C GLU A 228 -0.34 12.68 27.36
N ARG A 229 -0.33 11.35 27.31
CA ARG A 229 -0.54 10.51 28.50
C ARG A 229 0.53 10.76 29.56
N GLN A 230 1.79 10.72 29.18
CA GLN A 230 2.91 11.00 30.08
C GLN A 230 2.81 12.42 30.68
N ARG A 231 2.40 13.39 29.90
CA ARG A 231 2.15 14.76 30.35
C ARG A 231 1.03 14.84 31.37
N MET A 232 -0.08 14.13 31.14
CA MET A 232 -1.20 14.05 32.09
C MET A 232 -0.79 13.37 33.41
N GLU A 233 -0.09 12.24 33.33
CA GLU A 233 0.46 11.53 34.49
C GLU A 233 1.38 12.43 35.31
N PHE A 234 2.27 13.20 34.63
CA PHE A 234 3.15 14.17 35.25
C PHE A 234 2.36 15.24 36.01
N PHE A 235 1.34 15.86 35.39
CA PHE A 235 0.53 16.89 36.06
C PHE A 235 -0.31 16.35 37.20
N ALA A 236 -0.81 15.11 37.08
CA ALA A 236 -1.53 14.45 38.18
C ALA A 236 -0.62 14.22 39.38
N ALA A 237 0.60 13.70 39.14
CA ALA A 237 1.61 13.49 40.19
C ALA A 237 2.05 14.82 40.83
N ALA A 238 2.31 15.87 40.03
CA ALA A 238 2.65 17.20 40.51
C ALA A 238 1.54 17.78 41.42
N SER A 239 0.30 17.64 41.00
CA SER A 239 -0.86 18.08 41.80
C SER A 239 -0.96 17.36 43.14
N HIS A 240 -0.68 16.06 43.13
CA HIS A 240 -0.68 15.26 44.35
C HIS A 240 0.45 15.67 45.31
N GLU A 241 1.66 15.86 44.80
CA GLU A 241 2.83 16.27 45.57
C GLU A 241 2.70 17.70 46.12
N LEU A 242 1.97 18.58 45.46
CA LEU A 242 1.64 19.92 45.98
C LEU A 242 0.54 19.90 47.02
N LYS A 243 -0.50 19.05 46.86
CA LYS A 243 -1.62 18.97 47.79
C LYS A 243 -1.21 18.51 49.20
N THR A 244 -0.29 17.58 49.28
CA THR A 244 0.18 17.00 50.56
C THR A 244 0.79 18.07 51.50
N PRO A 245 1.81 18.86 51.08
CA PRO A 245 2.39 19.89 51.96
C PRO A 245 1.40 21.02 52.28
N ILE A 246 0.53 21.41 51.35
CA ILE A 246 -0.54 22.38 51.61
C ILE A 246 -1.44 21.86 52.78
N THR A 247 -1.85 20.62 52.71
CA THR A 247 -2.68 20.00 53.77
C THR A 247 -1.95 19.95 55.11
N ILE A 248 -0.64 19.66 55.10
CA ILE A 248 0.18 19.62 56.32
C ILE A 248 0.27 21.02 56.94
N VAL A 249 0.63 22.05 56.16
CA VAL A 249 0.75 23.42 56.63
C VAL A 249 -0.62 23.94 57.14
N LYS A 250 -1.72 23.68 56.43
CA LYS A 250 -3.07 24.03 56.83
C LYS A 250 -3.45 23.38 58.17
N GLY A 251 -3.13 22.08 58.31
CA GLY A 251 -3.38 21.35 59.57
C GLY A 251 -2.55 21.89 60.76
N GLN A 252 -1.25 22.20 60.52
CA GLN A 252 -0.36 22.77 61.54
C GLN A 252 -0.86 24.15 61.96
N LEU A 253 -1.18 25.03 61.03
CA LEU A 253 -1.70 26.36 61.32
C LEU A 253 -3.07 26.31 62.05
N GLY A 254 -3.98 25.45 61.65
CA GLY A 254 -5.25 25.25 62.30
C GLY A 254 -5.06 24.75 63.74
N GLY A 255 -4.25 23.70 63.95
CA GLY A 255 -3.93 23.17 65.28
C GLY A 255 -3.28 24.19 66.20
N MET A 256 -2.40 25.10 65.67
CA MET A 256 -1.79 26.19 66.44
C MET A 256 -2.82 27.28 66.77
N LEU A 257 -3.80 27.57 65.92
CA LEU A 257 -4.87 28.50 66.19
C LEU A 257 -5.75 27.99 67.33
N ASP A 258 -6.14 26.72 67.24
CA ASP A 258 -7.03 26.09 68.23
C ASP A 258 -6.30 25.70 69.54
N GLY A 259 -4.98 25.77 69.62
CA GLY A 259 -4.17 25.47 70.78
C GLY A 259 -4.23 23.99 71.19
N VAL A 260 -4.52 23.08 70.28
CA VAL A 260 -4.85 21.68 70.57
C VAL A 260 -3.62 20.79 70.55
N GLY A 261 -3.42 20.01 71.63
CA GLY A 261 -2.45 18.94 71.72
C GLY A 261 -0.99 19.36 71.48
N VAL A 262 -0.30 18.64 70.58
CA VAL A 262 1.11 18.88 70.26
C VAL A 262 1.35 20.21 69.56
N TYR A 263 0.34 20.87 68.98
CA TYR A 263 0.41 22.19 68.33
C TYR A 263 0.45 23.38 69.28
N ALA A 264 0.33 23.15 70.58
CA ALA A 264 0.50 24.17 71.63
C ALA A 264 1.93 24.80 71.60
N ASP A 265 2.96 24.04 71.18
CA ASP A 265 4.30 24.53 70.89
C ASP A 265 4.32 25.25 69.52
N ARG A 266 3.89 26.47 69.49
CA ARG A 266 3.75 27.27 68.26
C ARG A 266 5.07 27.55 67.59
N GLU A 267 6.16 27.80 68.30
CA GLU A 267 7.46 28.11 67.71
C GLU A 267 7.99 26.92 66.89
N ARG A 268 7.90 25.73 67.47
CA ARG A 268 8.31 24.50 66.82
C ARG A 268 7.51 24.21 65.56
N TYR A 269 6.18 24.41 65.57
CA TYR A 269 5.35 24.14 64.41
C TYR A 269 5.35 25.21 63.38
N LEU A 270 5.63 26.52 63.73
CA LEU A 270 5.94 27.58 62.82
C LEU A 270 7.23 27.26 62.04
N ALA A 271 8.32 26.91 62.74
CA ALA A 271 9.58 26.53 62.09
C ALA A 271 9.37 25.32 61.14
N ARG A 272 8.60 24.33 61.53
CA ARG A 272 8.28 23.17 60.67
C ARG A 272 7.39 23.54 59.50
N SER A 273 6.41 24.43 59.67
CA SER A 273 5.60 24.94 58.57
C SER A 273 6.44 25.72 57.54
N LEU A 274 7.39 26.50 58.02
CA LEU A 274 8.33 27.25 57.15
C LEU A 274 9.20 26.29 56.33
N GLN A 275 9.72 25.20 56.93
CA GLN A 275 10.44 24.16 56.18
C GLN A 275 9.61 23.51 55.09
N VAL A 276 8.33 23.20 55.37
CA VAL A 276 7.41 22.61 54.43
C VAL A 276 7.12 23.61 53.27
N MET A 277 6.95 24.92 53.58
CA MET A 277 6.74 25.95 52.56
C MET A 277 7.99 26.11 51.67
N GLY A 278 9.23 26.10 52.23
CA GLY A 278 10.46 26.10 51.45
C GLY A 278 10.58 24.89 50.50
N SER A 279 10.12 23.72 50.93
CA SER A 279 10.06 22.53 50.09
C SER A 279 9.06 22.68 48.92
N MET A 280 7.90 23.34 49.17
CA MET A 280 6.93 23.68 48.13
C MET A 280 7.47 24.69 47.12
N GLU A 281 8.14 25.75 47.62
CA GLU A 281 8.75 26.78 46.75
C GLU A 281 9.77 26.14 45.80
N ARG A 282 10.60 25.21 46.28
CA ARG A 282 11.54 24.45 45.45
C ARG A 282 10.82 23.59 44.41
N LEU A 283 9.77 22.85 44.80
CA LEU A 283 8.98 22.03 43.87
C LEU A 283 8.36 22.88 42.78
N VAL A 284 7.74 24.00 43.10
CA VAL A 284 7.18 24.94 42.13
C VAL A 284 8.26 25.49 41.21
N GLY A 285 9.45 25.84 41.73
CA GLY A 285 10.60 26.30 40.95
C GLY A 285 11.13 25.23 39.98
N GLU A 286 11.10 23.94 40.33
CA GLU A 286 11.46 22.82 39.47
C GLU A 286 10.43 22.66 38.35
N LEU A 287 9.11 22.68 38.67
CA LEU A 287 8.00 22.61 37.71
C LEU A 287 8.04 23.76 36.70
N LEU A 288 8.28 25.00 37.16
CA LEU A 288 8.41 26.17 36.28
C LEU A 288 9.64 26.05 35.35
N THR A 289 10.73 25.47 35.84
CA THR A 289 11.91 25.23 35.01
C THR A 289 11.61 24.25 33.88
N LEU A 290 10.96 23.12 34.18
CA LEU A 290 10.51 22.13 33.21
C LEU A 290 9.56 22.73 32.18
N SER A 291 8.57 23.50 32.64
CA SER A 291 7.60 24.19 31.76
C SER A 291 8.27 25.19 30.80
N ARG A 292 9.30 25.91 31.27
CA ARG A 292 10.04 26.85 30.41
C ARG A 292 10.86 26.12 29.35
N MET A 293 11.42 24.96 29.65
CA MET A 293 12.22 24.18 28.71
C MET A 293 11.40 23.60 27.55
N GLU A 294 10.09 23.40 27.71
CA GLU A 294 9.18 22.98 26.64
C GLU A 294 8.89 24.10 25.61
N GLY A 295 9.24 25.35 25.90
CA GLY A 295 8.99 26.51 25.03
C GLY A 295 10.12 26.76 24.02
N GLU A 296 9.80 27.06 22.76
CA GLU A 296 10.76 27.35 21.67
C GLU A 296 11.74 28.51 21.98
N LYS A 297 11.40 29.41 22.93
CA LYS A 297 12.23 30.57 23.25
C LYS A 297 13.54 30.23 23.94
N VAL A 298 13.64 29.08 24.59
CA VAL A 298 14.84 28.73 25.40
C VAL A 298 15.97 28.22 24.51
N ARG A 299 15.69 27.61 23.36
CA ARG A 299 16.74 27.18 22.38
C ARG A 299 17.66 28.34 21.90
N ARG A 300 17.22 29.58 22.04
CA ARG A 300 17.98 30.77 21.66
C ARG A 300 19.02 31.24 22.71
N SER A 301 19.04 30.66 23.91
CA SER A 301 19.93 31.06 25.01
C SER A 301 21.15 30.19 25.16
N ILE A 302 21.31 29.15 24.36
CA ILE A 302 22.54 28.31 24.37
C ILE A 302 23.69 29.10 23.81
N LYS A 303 24.75 29.26 24.63
CA LYS A 303 26.00 29.96 24.32
C LYS A 303 27.19 29.12 24.76
N PRO A 304 28.37 29.30 24.16
CA PRO A 304 29.59 28.72 24.73
C PRO A 304 29.76 29.15 26.17
N LEU A 305 30.00 28.22 27.07
CA LEU A 305 30.29 28.47 28.47
C LEU A 305 31.43 27.56 28.95
N ASN A 306 32.18 28.04 29.92
CA ASN A 306 33.22 27.28 30.57
C ASN A 306 32.62 26.42 31.69
N LEU A 307 32.56 25.10 31.48
CA LEU A 307 32.00 24.14 32.46
C LEU A 307 32.88 24.08 33.74
N THR A 308 34.19 24.29 33.61
CA THR A 308 35.09 24.30 34.76
C THR A 308 34.72 25.42 35.74
N ASP A 309 34.45 26.62 35.23
CA ASP A 309 34.02 27.75 36.05
C ASP A 309 32.67 27.50 36.69
N LEU A 310 31.73 26.90 35.95
CA LEU A 310 30.41 26.55 36.46
C LEU A 310 30.48 25.49 37.57
N LEU A 311 31.23 24.42 37.37
CA LEU A 311 31.41 23.37 38.38
C LEU A 311 32.08 23.95 39.66
N THR A 312 33.10 24.83 39.49
CA THR A 312 33.78 25.49 40.61
C THR A 312 32.81 26.35 41.38
N ALA A 313 32.02 27.21 40.73
CA ALA A 313 31.02 28.06 41.38
C ALA A 313 29.97 27.24 42.16
N CYS A 314 29.47 26.11 41.56
CA CYS A 314 28.53 25.23 42.26
C CYS A 314 29.19 24.54 43.48
N VAL A 315 30.44 24.12 43.41
CA VAL A 315 31.16 23.52 44.56
C VAL A 315 31.32 24.54 45.70
N GLU A 316 31.71 25.78 45.39
CA GLU A 316 31.83 26.85 46.38
C GLU A 316 30.48 27.10 47.11
N GLU A 317 29.36 27.13 46.39
CA GLU A 317 28.03 27.37 46.95
C GLU A 317 27.60 26.29 47.97
N TYR A 318 28.03 25.03 47.77
CA TYR A 318 27.61 23.90 48.60
C TYR A 318 28.68 23.42 49.60
N THR A 319 29.83 24.12 49.76
CA THR A 319 30.91 23.75 50.69
C THR A 319 30.42 23.59 52.12
N ASP A 320 29.58 24.52 52.59
CA ASP A 320 29.00 24.50 53.94
C ASP A 320 28.10 23.26 54.17
N LEU A 321 27.39 22.81 53.14
CA LEU A 321 26.52 21.62 53.24
C LEU A 321 27.35 20.35 53.50
N PHE A 322 28.47 20.19 52.79
CA PHE A 322 29.40 19.07 53.03
C PHE A 322 30.06 19.15 54.38
N ALA A 323 30.48 20.35 54.81
CA ALA A 323 31.07 20.57 56.11
C ALA A 323 30.11 20.21 57.28
N GLN A 324 28.81 20.58 57.18
CA GLN A 324 27.79 20.23 58.15
C GLN A 324 27.62 18.70 58.35
N LYS A 325 27.94 17.91 57.32
CA LYS A 325 27.85 16.44 57.35
C LYS A 325 29.21 15.75 57.55
N GLU A 326 30.22 16.51 57.86
CA GLU A 326 31.60 16.02 57.95
C GLU A 326 32.10 15.30 56.69
N GLN A 327 31.48 15.59 55.54
CA GLN A 327 31.82 14.98 54.24
C GLN A 327 32.98 15.70 53.60
N THR A 328 33.84 14.95 52.88
CA THR A 328 34.95 15.51 52.13
C THR A 328 34.69 15.42 50.62
N LEU A 329 34.69 16.58 49.92
CA LEU A 329 34.55 16.63 48.46
C LEU A 329 35.95 16.82 47.82
N HIS A 330 36.41 15.81 47.09
CA HIS A 330 37.60 15.85 46.26
C HIS A 330 37.25 16.34 44.87
N VAL A 331 37.93 17.41 44.41
CA VAL A 331 37.64 18.06 43.12
C VAL A 331 38.84 17.94 42.19
N SER A 332 38.64 17.37 41.00
CA SER A 332 39.65 17.20 39.95
C SER A 332 39.08 17.64 38.60
N LEU A 333 39.23 18.88 38.23
CA LEU A 333 38.69 19.49 37.02
C LEU A 333 39.81 19.84 36.03
N ALA A 334 39.67 19.41 34.79
CA ALA A 334 40.53 19.91 33.72
C ALA A 334 40.21 21.39 33.45
N PRO A 335 41.18 22.21 33.09
CA PRO A 335 40.99 23.64 32.82
C PRO A 335 40.23 23.83 31.50
N ASP A 336 39.44 24.91 31.42
CA ASP A 336 38.83 25.45 30.21
C ASP A 336 37.96 24.46 29.39
N LEU A 337 37.09 23.73 30.07
CA LEU A 337 36.17 22.81 29.45
C LEU A 337 35.00 23.58 28.81
N GLN A 338 35.00 23.75 27.49
CA GLN A 338 34.01 24.54 26.76
C GLN A 338 32.83 23.68 26.27
N VAL A 339 31.59 24.01 26.70
CA VAL A 339 30.37 23.36 26.29
C VAL A 339 29.35 24.37 25.77
N PRO A 340 28.49 24.01 24.81
CA PRO A 340 27.34 24.85 24.45
C PRO A 340 26.27 24.69 25.54
N GLY A 341 25.88 25.77 26.20
CA GLY A 341 24.90 25.65 27.27
C GLY A 341 24.29 26.97 27.74
N GLU A 342 23.29 26.81 28.60
CA GLU A 342 22.66 27.88 29.35
C GLU A 342 23.07 27.75 30.81
N TRP A 343 23.81 28.77 31.31
CA TRP A 343 24.45 28.75 32.63
C TRP A 343 23.49 28.37 33.76
N ASN A 344 22.31 29.01 33.82
CA ASN A 344 21.36 28.77 34.92
C ASN A 344 20.77 27.36 34.92
N LEU A 345 20.55 26.76 33.73
CA LEU A 345 20.05 25.39 33.64
C LEU A 345 21.14 24.39 34.03
N LEU A 346 22.34 24.51 33.47
CA LEU A 346 23.43 23.58 33.80
C LEU A 346 23.88 23.72 35.27
N SER A 347 23.92 24.94 35.81
CA SER A 347 24.18 25.17 37.25
C SER A 347 23.12 24.44 38.10
N LYS A 348 21.83 24.56 37.72
CA LYS A 348 20.75 23.88 38.44
C LYS A 348 20.87 22.34 38.36
N ALA A 349 21.32 21.79 37.24
CA ALA A 349 21.59 20.36 37.12
C ALA A 349 22.76 19.92 38.02
N VAL A 350 23.87 20.63 38.00
CA VAL A 350 25.03 20.33 38.84
C VAL A 350 24.70 20.46 40.32
N CYS A 351 24.02 21.54 40.73
CA CYS A 351 23.61 21.76 42.12
C CYS A 351 22.67 20.62 42.62
N ASN A 352 21.76 20.13 41.76
CA ASN A 352 20.94 18.96 42.08
C ASN A 352 21.77 17.69 42.29
N LEU A 353 22.81 17.48 41.49
CA LEU A 353 23.70 16.32 41.65
C LEU A 353 24.52 16.43 42.94
N LEU A 354 25.09 17.60 43.23
CA LEU A 354 25.87 17.85 44.46
C LEU A 354 25.01 17.67 45.69
N THR A 355 23.80 18.25 45.72
CA THR A 355 22.85 18.10 46.84
C THR A 355 22.41 16.66 47.02
N ASN A 356 22.17 15.93 45.95
CA ASN A 356 21.84 14.49 46.02
C ASN A 356 23.04 13.71 46.59
N GLY A 357 24.25 13.97 46.09
CA GLY A 357 25.49 13.40 46.62
C GLY A 357 25.60 13.60 48.14
N ALA A 358 25.46 14.85 48.61
CA ALA A 358 25.51 15.18 50.02
C ALA A 358 24.40 14.55 50.86
N MET A 359 23.15 14.55 50.35
CA MET A 359 21.98 14.08 51.11
C MET A 359 21.87 12.56 51.24
N TYR A 360 22.33 11.84 50.24
CA TYR A 360 22.21 10.37 50.19
C TYR A 360 23.48 9.65 50.61
N SER A 361 24.59 10.37 50.84
CA SER A 361 25.81 9.82 51.44
C SER A 361 25.73 9.85 52.99
N PRO A 362 26.32 8.88 53.69
CA PRO A 362 26.45 8.92 55.14
C PRO A 362 27.31 10.11 55.58
N ASP A 363 27.20 10.51 56.83
CA ASP A 363 28.10 11.50 57.43
C ASP A 363 29.53 10.96 57.44
N GLY A 364 30.49 11.82 57.15
CA GLY A 364 31.90 11.47 57.00
C GLY A 364 32.28 10.77 55.70
N ALA A 365 31.36 10.66 54.73
CA ALA A 365 31.66 10.06 53.42
C ALA A 365 32.57 10.92 52.56
N GLU A 366 33.29 10.27 51.64
CA GLU A 366 34.09 10.95 50.61
C GLU A 366 33.27 11.03 49.31
N LEU A 367 33.35 12.20 48.67
CA LEU A 367 32.74 12.42 47.34
C LEU A 367 33.84 12.86 46.36
N PHE A 368 33.76 12.43 45.13
CA PHE A 368 34.75 12.71 44.08
C PHE A 368 34.04 13.34 42.86
N LEU A 369 34.36 14.61 42.60
CA LEU A 369 33.92 15.32 41.40
C LEU A 369 35.10 15.40 40.42
N SER A 370 34.95 14.86 39.25
CA SER A 370 35.94 14.93 38.19
C SER A 370 35.35 15.40 36.87
N ALA A 371 36.14 16.18 36.10
CA ALA A 371 35.73 16.57 34.74
C ALA A 371 36.95 16.61 33.81
N ARG A 372 36.76 16.12 32.58
CA ARG A 372 37.83 16.06 31.55
C ARG A 372 37.24 16.09 30.15
N GLU A 373 38.09 16.35 29.17
CA GLU A 373 37.75 16.11 27.77
C GLU A 373 37.81 14.61 27.45
N GLU A 374 36.82 14.11 26.68
CA GLU A 374 36.75 12.73 26.20
C GLU A 374 36.32 12.71 24.74
N GLY A 375 37.28 12.86 23.82
CA GLY A 375 37.03 12.97 22.38
C GLY A 375 36.24 14.22 21.99
N GLU A 376 35.06 14.04 21.38
CA GLU A 376 34.15 15.13 20.98
C GLU A 376 33.20 15.58 22.10
N GLN A 377 33.38 15.04 23.31
CA GLN A 377 32.51 15.31 24.45
C GLN A 377 33.32 15.76 25.66
N ILE A 378 32.66 16.45 26.56
CA ILE A 378 33.12 16.72 27.91
C ILE A 378 32.45 15.73 28.84
N TYR A 379 33.26 14.96 29.56
CA TYR A 379 32.82 14.05 30.59
C TYR A 379 33.01 14.69 31.96
N PHE A 380 31.99 14.61 32.82
CA PHE A 380 32.14 14.83 34.23
C PHE A 380 31.42 13.76 35.05
N SER A 381 31.93 13.48 36.24
CA SER A 381 31.34 12.51 37.15
C SER A 381 31.34 12.98 38.57
N LEU A 382 30.29 12.58 39.31
CA LEU A 382 30.20 12.71 40.77
C LEU A 382 30.04 11.32 41.37
N GLU A 383 31.01 10.86 42.11
CA GLU A 383 30.99 9.60 42.84
C GLU A 383 30.87 9.88 44.33
N ASN A 384 29.94 9.20 45.01
CA ASN A 384 29.76 9.23 46.44
C ASN A 384 29.98 7.85 47.04
N THR A 385 30.70 7.77 48.19
CA THR A 385 31.06 6.51 48.85
C THR A 385 30.03 6.09 49.90
N GLY A 386 30.08 4.81 50.26
CA GLY A 386 29.30 4.25 51.38
C GLY A 386 27.84 3.97 51.09
N VAL A 387 27.42 4.09 49.83
CA VAL A 387 26.01 3.83 49.38
C VAL A 387 26.00 2.89 48.19
N HIS A 388 25.01 2.01 48.15
CA HIS A 388 24.74 1.13 46.99
C HIS A 388 23.25 1.16 46.61
N LEU A 389 22.96 1.21 45.33
CA LEU A 389 21.65 1.17 44.78
C LEU A 389 21.29 -0.29 44.34
N SER A 390 20.09 -0.74 44.53
CA SER A 390 19.67 -2.00 43.93
C SER A 390 19.58 -1.83 42.41
N GLU A 391 20.06 -2.81 41.65
CA GLU A 391 20.05 -2.80 40.17
C GLU A 391 18.65 -2.54 39.59
N GLU A 392 17.62 -3.05 40.25
CA GLU A 392 16.22 -2.86 39.84
C GLU A 392 15.74 -1.41 39.93
N ARG A 393 16.37 -0.57 40.76
CA ARG A 393 15.98 0.82 40.98
C ARG A 393 16.65 1.79 40.03
N ILE A 394 17.82 1.45 39.53
CA ILE A 394 18.64 2.36 38.70
C ILE A 394 17.84 2.87 37.48
N PRO A 395 17.10 2.06 36.72
CA PRO A 395 16.32 2.54 35.56
C PRO A 395 15.25 3.57 35.93
N HIS A 396 14.69 3.50 37.14
CA HIS A 396 13.59 4.34 37.59
C HIS A 396 14.02 5.65 38.22
N LEU A 397 15.30 5.84 38.55
CA LEU A 397 15.82 7.03 39.25
C LEU A 397 15.56 8.34 38.48
N PHE A 398 15.41 8.26 37.18
CA PHE A 398 15.14 9.41 36.32
C PHE A 398 13.65 9.59 35.99
N GLU A 399 12.75 8.79 36.58
CA GLU A 399 11.31 8.99 36.44
C GLU A 399 10.84 10.14 37.32
N ALA A 400 9.91 10.93 36.82
CA ALA A 400 9.36 12.06 37.61
C ALA A 400 8.65 11.57 38.87
N PHE A 401 8.94 12.20 40.01
CA PHE A 401 8.38 11.88 41.33
C PHE A 401 8.77 10.50 41.90
N TYR A 402 9.69 9.80 41.26
CA TYR A 402 10.19 8.54 41.77
C TYR A 402 11.04 8.76 43.04
N ARG A 403 10.77 7.97 44.08
CA ARG A 403 11.50 7.98 45.34
C ARG A 403 11.71 6.54 45.82
N GLY A 404 12.95 6.20 46.18
CA GLY A 404 13.28 4.90 46.74
C GLY A 404 12.61 4.72 48.11
N GLU A 405 12.28 3.46 48.51
CA GLU A 405 11.57 3.17 49.74
C GLU A 405 12.26 3.68 51.02
N GLY A 406 13.60 3.75 51.03
CA GLY A 406 14.36 4.31 52.14
C GLY A 406 14.25 5.83 52.31
N SER A 407 13.83 6.56 51.25
CA SER A 407 13.69 8.03 51.25
C SER A 407 12.24 8.50 51.55
N ARG A 408 11.31 7.57 51.85
CA ARG A 408 9.92 7.91 52.28
C ARG A 408 9.87 8.58 53.64
N ASN A 409 10.97 8.57 54.40
CA ASN A 409 11.05 9.37 55.64
C ASN A 409 10.94 10.85 55.26
N ARG A 410 9.79 11.48 55.60
CA ARG A 410 9.45 12.88 55.25
C ARG A 410 10.47 13.95 55.73
N GLN A 411 11.48 13.55 56.51
CA GLN A 411 12.52 14.41 57.03
C GLN A 411 13.59 14.80 56.01
N THR A 412 13.79 14.04 54.96
CA THR A 412 14.81 14.31 53.91
C THR A 412 14.31 15.15 52.74
N GLY A 413 13.02 15.50 52.67
CA GLY A 413 12.44 16.62 51.89
C GLY A 413 12.60 16.64 50.36
N GLY A 414 12.95 15.54 49.72
CA GLY A 414 13.14 15.52 48.28
C GLY A 414 11.82 15.44 47.50
N SER A 415 11.65 16.23 46.43
CA SER A 415 10.47 16.28 45.56
C SER A 415 10.33 15.02 44.66
N GLY A 416 11.40 14.26 44.46
CA GLY A 416 11.48 13.22 43.42
C GLY A 416 11.61 13.77 41.99
N LEU A 417 11.74 15.10 41.83
CA LEU A 417 11.93 15.75 40.52
C LEU A 417 13.40 16.04 40.22
N GLY A 418 14.29 16.08 41.20
CA GLY A 418 15.66 16.54 41.03
C GLY A 418 16.44 15.81 39.91
N LEU A 419 16.48 14.46 39.95
CA LEU A 419 17.18 13.69 38.92
C LEU A 419 16.44 13.69 37.58
N TYR A 420 15.10 13.73 37.58
CA TYR A 420 14.32 13.94 36.37
C TYR A 420 14.65 15.28 35.72
N LEU A 421 14.71 16.36 36.50
CA LEU A 421 15.09 17.69 36.02
C LEU A 421 16.52 17.69 35.45
N VAL A 422 17.47 17.06 36.13
CA VAL A 422 18.85 16.91 35.64
C VAL A 422 18.83 16.22 34.25
N LYS A 423 18.15 15.11 34.11
CA LYS A 423 18.06 14.40 32.84
C LYS A 423 17.46 15.29 31.74
N ARG A 424 16.36 15.99 32.02
CA ARG A 424 15.73 16.90 31.05
C ARG A 424 16.64 18.08 30.65
N ILE A 425 17.37 18.62 31.60
CA ILE A 425 18.36 19.69 31.32
C ILE A 425 19.47 19.17 30.43
N LEU A 426 20.03 17.99 30.71
CA LEU A 426 21.09 17.41 29.91
C LEU A 426 20.61 17.02 28.50
N GLU A 427 19.43 16.41 28.37
CA GLU A 427 18.78 16.13 27.08
C GLU A 427 18.57 17.42 26.27
N TYR A 428 18.17 18.51 26.92
CA TYR A 428 18.05 19.82 26.29
C TYR A 428 19.39 20.36 25.74
N HIS A 429 20.53 20.01 26.40
CA HIS A 429 21.90 20.34 26.00
C HIS A 429 22.55 19.24 25.12
N CYS A 430 21.77 18.27 24.58
CA CYS A 430 22.29 17.14 23.82
C CYS A 430 23.29 16.28 24.58
N GLY A 431 23.19 16.28 25.90
CA GLY A 431 24.01 15.48 26.80
C GLY A 431 23.34 14.17 27.21
N GLU A 432 24.14 13.29 27.79
CA GLU A 432 23.71 12.00 28.33
C GLU A 432 24.07 11.92 29.82
N ILE A 433 23.27 11.21 30.62
CA ILE A 433 23.53 10.91 32.04
C ILE A 433 23.33 9.42 32.32
N ARG A 434 24.23 8.86 33.11
CA ARG A 434 24.14 7.49 33.62
C ARG A 434 24.42 7.46 35.13
N ILE A 435 23.78 6.49 35.79
CA ILE A 435 24.06 6.18 37.19
C ILE A 435 24.46 4.71 37.26
N ARG A 436 25.54 4.42 37.98
CA ARG A 436 25.97 3.05 38.21
C ARG A 436 26.55 2.88 39.61
N ASN A 437 26.51 1.67 40.12
CA ASN A 437 27.26 1.28 41.29
C ASN A 437 28.77 1.16 40.96
N THR A 438 29.62 1.56 41.89
CA THR A 438 31.06 1.33 41.87
C THR A 438 31.44 0.40 43.05
N ALA A 439 32.71 0.03 43.15
CA ALA A 439 33.19 -0.73 44.31
C ALA A 439 33.09 0.07 45.62
N ALA A 440 33.17 1.38 45.56
CA ALA A 440 33.15 2.29 46.71
C ALA A 440 31.75 2.87 47.01
N GLY A 441 30.87 2.96 46.01
CA GLY A 441 29.60 3.62 46.15
C GLY A 441 28.77 3.75 44.89
N VAL A 442 28.26 4.93 44.61
CA VAL A 442 27.44 5.27 43.42
C VAL A 442 28.13 6.38 42.62
N CYS A 443 28.22 6.19 41.32
CA CYS A 443 28.77 7.18 40.39
C CYS A 443 27.69 7.67 39.42
N VAL A 444 27.53 8.98 39.36
CA VAL A 444 26.72 9.66 38.32
C VAL A 444 27.73 10.17 37.27
N GLU A 445 27.51 9.80 36.04
CA GLU A 445 28.33 10.11 34.89
C GLU A 445 27.56 10.95 33.90
N VAL A 446 28.14 12.02 33.39
CA VAL A 446 27.51 12.97 32.44
C VAL A 446 28.43 13.22 31.26
N TRP A 447 27.85 13.20 30.07
CA TRP A 447 28.51 13.58 28.84
C TRP A 447 27.78 14.78 28.22
N LEU A 448 28.52 15.80 27.87
CA LEU A 448 28.04 16.99 27.16
C LEU A 448 28.84 17.18 25.88
N PRO A 449 28.20 17.66 24.79
CA PRO A 449 28.94 17.97 23.57
C PRO A 449 29.97 19.06 23.83
N ARG A 450 31.14 18.94 23.20
CA ARG A 450 32.19 20.00 23.26
C ARG A 450 31.84 21.10 22.26
N THR A 451 32.10 22.36 22.63
CA THR A 451 32.04 23.48 21.70
C THR A 451 33.24 23.44 20.75
N ASN A 452 33.04 23.06 19.48
CA ASN A 452 34.06 23.22 18.44
C ASN A 452 34.10 24.68 18.00
N SER A 453 35.28 25.25 17.95
CA SER A 453 35.53 26.68 17.62
C SER A 453 35.09 27.08 16.20
N THR A 454 34.48 26.15 15.40
CA THR A 454 34.20 26.35 13.98
C THR A 454 32.73 26.21 13.57
N GLU A 455 31.81 25.76 14.42
CA GLU A 455 30.39 25.59 14.00
C GLU A 455 29.41 26.08 15.06
N THR A 456 28.87 27.26 14.83
CA THR A 456 27.78 27.86 15.59
C THR A 456 26.44 27.37 15.06
N THR A 457 26.13 26.11 15.14
CA THR A 457 24.72 25.58 15.04
C THR A 457 24.72 24.07 14.86
N THR A 458 24.76 23.33 15.96
CA THR A 458 24.32 21.93 15.89
C THR A 458 22.88 21.86 16.39
N SER A 459 21.94 21.66 15.48
CA SER A 459 20.56 21.29 15.83
C SER A 459 20.56 19.84 16.33
N CYS A 460 20.15 19.65 17.58
CA CYS A 460 19.74 18.34 18.09
C CYS A 460 18.43 17.92 17.49
#